data_2356b9150983b31a1ba99dce34ceab21
#
_entry.id   2356b9150983b31a1ba99dce34ceab21
#
_cell.length_a   1.000
_cell.length_b   1.000
_cell.length_c   1.000
_cell.angle_alpha   90.00
_cell.angle_beta   90.00
_cell.angle_gamma   90.00
#
_symmetry.space_group_name_H-M   'P 1'
#
loop_
_entity.id
_entity.type
_entity.pdbx_description
1 polymer ?
#
loop_
_entity_poly.entity_id
_entity_poly.type
_entity_poly.pdbx_seq_one_letter_code
_entity_poly.pdbx_strand_id
1 'polypeptide(L)' 'MNVIKKFSLGLLITLFLSVSANADKIRIGTEGAYPPWNSKDASGKLIGFEVELAWTLCRYIGQQCEIV' A
#
# COMPACT_ATOMS: atom_id res chain seq x y z
N MET A 1 30.29 10.45 -25.29
CA MET A 1 29.26 9.41 -25.47
C MET A 1 29.10 8.54 -24.22
N ASN A 2 30.15 7.88 -23.76
CA ASN A 2 30.08 7.00 -22.60
C ASN A 2 29.76 7.74 -21.30
N VAL A 3 30.22 8.97 -21.15
CA VAL A 3 29.96 9.78 -19.96
C VAL A 3 28.45 10.11 -19.83
N ILE A 4 27.83 10.42 -20.96
CA ILE A 4 26.39 10.75 -20.99
C ILE A 4 25.53 9.53 -20.60
N LYS A 5 25.91 8.35 -21.09
CA LYS A 5 25.17 7.11 -20.75
C LYS A 5 25.27 6.78 -19.28
N LYS A 6 26.45 6.93 -18.68
CA LYS A 6 26.62 6.70 -17.22
C LYS A 6 25.84 7.69 -16.40
N PHE A 7 25.78 8.93 -16.82
CA PHE A 7 25.05 9.98 -16.14
C PHE A 7 23.53 9.70 -16.16
N SER A 8 23.01 9.29 -17.33
CA SER A 8 21.58 8.95 -17.47
C SER A 8 21.19 7.76 -16.60
N LEU A 9 22.03 6.75 -16.51
CA LEU A 9 21.78 5.58 -15.70
C LEU A 9 21.74 5.93 -14.22
N GLY A 10 22.64 6.78 -13.74
CA GLY A 10 22.63 7.24 -12.35
C GLY A 10 21.37 8.02 -12.01
N LEU A 11 20.89 8.85 -12.92
CA LEU A 11 19.67 9.62 -12.72
C LEU A 11 18.44 8.71 -12.61
N LEU A 12 18.35 7.67 -13.45
CA LEU A 12 17.25 6.71 -13.39
C LEU A 12 17.21 5.95 -12.07
N ILE A 13 18.37 5.52 -11.58
CA ILE A 13 18.46 4.82 -10.30
C ILE A 13 18.00 5.73 -9.15
N THR A 14 18.39 6.99 -9.16
CA THR A 14 18.00 7.95 -8.15
C THR A 14 16.49 8.16 -8.12
N LEU A 15 15.87 8.32 -9.28
CA LEU A 15 14.42 8.46 -9.39
C LEU A 15 13.68 7.23 -8.87
N PHE A 16 14.17 6.05 -9.22
CA PHE A 16 13.57 4.79 -8.77
C PHE A 16 13.62 4.66 -7.24
N LEU A 17 14.74 4.99 -6.63
CA LEU A 17 14.88 4.96 -5.17
C LEU A 17 13.94 5.95 -4.48
N SER A 18 13.74 7.13 -5.07
CA SER A 18 12.81 8.13 -4.53
C SER A 18 11.38 7.61 -4.53
N VAL A 19 10.95 6.94 -5.60
CA VAL A 19 9.61 6.31 -5.66
C VAL A 19 9.48 5.22 -4.60
N SER A 20 10.49 4.36 -4.46
CA SER A 20 10.47 3.30 -3.46
C SER A 20 10.40 3.83 -2.03
N ALA A 21 11.08 4.92 -1.74
CA ALA A 21 11.08 5.53 -0.41
C ALA A 21 9.72 6.10 0.00
N ASN A 22 8.88 6.44 -0.98
CA ASN A 22 7.55 7.01 -0.73
C ASN A 22 6.43 5.96 -0.69
N ALA A 23 6.74 4.69 -0.96
CA ALA A 23 5.77 3.61 -1.01
C ALA A 23 5.78 2.81 0.30
N ASP A 24 5.60 3.49 1.45
CA ASP A 24 5.71 2.86 2.75
C ASP A 24 4.47 2.06 3.16
N LYS A 25 3.30 2.40 2.61
CA LYS A 25 2.03 1.77 2.98
C LYS A 25 1.27 1.34 1.75
N ILE A 26 0.63 0.17 1.88
CA ILE A 26 -0.34 -0.29 0.91
C ILE A 26 -1.71 0.22 1.35
N ARG A 27 -2.40 0.94 0.49
CA ARG A 27 -3.75 1.43 0.75
C ARG A 27 -4.75 0.48 0.10
N ILE A 28 -5.63 -0.07 0.92
CA ILE A 28 -6.66 -1.01 0.48
C ILE A 28 -8.02 -0.36 0.65
N GLY A 29 -8.74 -0.20 -0.45
CA GLY A 29 -10.07 0.41 -0.44
C GLY A 29 -11.16 -0.61 -0.15
N THR A 30 -12.13 -0.21 0.66
CA THR A 30 -13.36 -0.97 0.88
C THR A 30 -14.53 0.01 0.98
N GLU A 31 -15.73 -0.46 0.69
CA GLU A 31 -16.89 0.41 0.72
C GLU A 31 -17.42 0.63 2.15
N GLY A 32 -17.25 -0.35 3.03
CA GLY A 32 -17.76 -0.29 4.39
C GLY A 32 -19.27 -0.34 4.50
N ALA A 33 -19.95 -0.89 3.50
CA ALA A 33 -21.41 -0.86 3.37
C ALA A 33 -22.05 -2.22 3.09
N TYR A 34 -21.32 -3.32 3.20
CA TYR A 34 -21.79 -4.67 2.87
C TYR A 34 -21.52 -5.65 4.00
N PRO A 35 -22.27 -5.58 5.12
CA PRO A 35 -22.10 -6.57 6.19
C PRO A 35 -22.55 -7.96 5.73
N PRO A 36 -21.94 -9.04 6.19
CA PRO A 36 -20.82 -9.09 7.16
C PRO A 36 -19.44 -8.99 6.52
N TRP A 37 -19.36 -8.70 5.22
CA TRP A 37 -18.10 -8.69 4.47
C TRP A 37 -17.27 -7.46 4.79
N ASN A 38 -17.91 -6.29 4.74
CA ASN A 38 -17.31 -5.03 5.14
C ASN A 38 -18.40 -4.10 5.65
N SER A 39 -18.10 -3.39 6.71
CA SER A 39 -19.01 -2.40 7.30
C SER A 39 -18.22 -1.47 8.21
N LYS A 40 -18.89 -0.54 8.85
CA LYS A 40 -18.31 0.33 9.86
C LYS A 40 -18.99 0.08 11.20
N ASP A 41 -18.21 0.07 12.26
CA ASP A 41 -18.78 0.02 13.61
C ASP A 41 -19.28 1.41 14.05
N ALA A 42 -19.76 1.51 15.29
CA ALA A 42 -20.30 2.76 15.81
C ALA A 42 -19.27 3.90 15.87
N SER A 43 -17.98 3.58 15.94
CA SER A 43 -16.90 4.57 15.94
C SER A 43 -16.42 4.96 14.53
N GLY A 44 -16.98 4.34 13.51
CA GLY A 44 -16.56 4.55 12.13
C GLY A 44 -15.40 3.67 11.68
N LYS A 45 -14.98 2.72 12.50
CA LYS A 45 -13.91 1.79 12.15
C LYS A 45 -14.40 0.75 11.15
N LEU A 46 -13.61 0.48 10.15
CA LEU A 46 -13.91 -0.57 9.16
C LEU A 46 -13.74 -1.95 9.78
N ILE A 47 -14.74 -2.78 9.64
CA ILE A 47 -14.80 -4.14 10.17
C ILE A 47 -15.39 -5.10 9.15
N GLY A 48 -15.29 -6.40 9.39
CA GLY A 48 -15.88 -7.44 8.57
C GLY A 48 -14.85 -8.42 8.04
N PHE A 49 -15.35 -9.47 7.39
CA PHE A 49 -14.51 -10.57 6.90
C PHE A 49 -13.42 -10.08 5.94
N GLU A 50 -13.78 -9.25 4.98
CA GLU A 50 -12.81 -8.74 3.99
C GLU A 50 -11.75 -7.86 4.64
N VAL A 51 -12.15 -7.06 5.63
CA VAL A 51 -11.23 -6.19 6.37
C VAL A 51 -10.23 -7.03 7.16
N GLU A 52 -10.70 -8.06 7.85
CA GLU A 52 -9.84 -8.98 8.59
C GLU A 52 -8.89 -9.74 7.66
N LEU A 53 -9.38 -10.16 6.51
CA LEU A 53 -8.56 -10.81 5.50
C LEU A 53 -7.45 -9.90 5.00
N ALA A 54 -7.77 -8.64 4.72
CA ALA A 54 -6.79 -7.66 4.25
C ALA A 54 -5.68 -7.45 5.29
N TRP A 55 -6.03 -7.29 6.56
CA TRP A 55 -5.05 -7.16 7.64
C TRP A 55 -4.17 -8.41 7.77
N THR A 56 -4.76 -9.59 7.64
CA THR A 56 -4.04 -10.86 7.71
C THR A 56 -3.02 -10.98 6.58
N LEU A 57 -3.43 -10.65 5.36
CA LEU A 57 -2.54 -10.68 4.21
C LEU A 57 -1.38 -9.71 4.38
N CYS A 58 -1.64 -8.51 4.87
CA CYS A 58 -0.61 -7.51 5.10
C CYS A 58 0.43 -7.98 6.14
N ARG A 59 -0.04 -8.61 7.21
CA ARG A 59 0.87 -9.22 8.20
C ARG A 59 1.70 -10.34 7.59
N TYR A 60 1.07 -11.16 6.76
CA TYR A 60 1.75 -12.28 6.12
C TYR A 60 2.88 -11.84 5.21
N ILE A 61 2.67 -10.81 4.42
CA ILE A 61 3.70 -10.29 3.51
C ILE A 61 4.65 -9.30 4.17
N GLY A 62 4.43 -8.97 5.45
CA GLY A 62 5.30 -8.07 6.20
C GLY A 62 5.20 -6.61 5.76
N GLN A 63 4.08 -6.19 5.22
CA GLN A 63 3.87 -4.82 4.76
C GLN A 63 2.97 -4.04 5.70
N GLN A 64 3.20 -2.73 5.76
CA GLN A 64 2.28 -1.83 6.43
C GLN A 64 1.13 -1.51 5.50
N CYS A 65 -0.08 -1.57 6.03
CA CYS A 65 -1.28 -1.34 5.24
C CYS A 65 -2.21 -0.36 5.94
N GLU A 66 -3.03 0.30 5.12
CA GLU A 66 -4.10 1.18 5.56
C GLU A 66 -5.37 0.76 4.83
N ILE A 67 -6.43 0.51 5.59
CA ILE A 67 -7.74 0.18 5.03
C ILE A 67 -8.58 1.47 5.02
N VAL A 68 -9.06 1.83 3.86
CA VAL A 68 -9.78 3.11 3.68
C VAL A 68 -11.13 2.94 3.00
#